data_d196f5ddfa8ae36e814a07f0a098994d
#
_entry.id   d196f5ddfa8ae36e814a07f0a098994d
#
_cell.length_a   1.000
_cell.length_b   1.000
_cell.length_c   1.000
_cell.angle_alpha   90.00
_cell.angle_beta   90.00
_cell.angle_gamma   90.00
#
_symmetry.space_group_name_H-M   'P 1'
#
loop_
_entity.id
_entity.type
_entity.pdbx_description
1 polymer ?
#
loop_
_entity_poly.entity_id
_entity_poly.type
_entity_poly.pdbx_seq_one_letter_code
_entity_poly.pdbx_strand_id
1 'polypeptide(L)'
;LEKFNGCILADSVGLGKTFTALAVVKYYENRNKSVLVLCPKKLAENWNTYKDNYVNNPIASDRLNYDVLFHTDLSRNGGQSNGLDLNRLNWGNYDLVVIDESHNFRNGIGTHSKTQDNRYQRLMDKVIRSGVKTKVLMLPATPVNNRFVDLKNQLALAYEGNSEFLDERLNTSKNVEDIFKQAQKAFNAWSKLPQEERTTDALLRTLDFDFFELLDSVTIARSRKHIEKYYDTNEIGKFPERLKPISKRPCLTDLNNAINYNEIYEQLMQLSLCVYAPSNYIFPSKLQKYKELTHNKGENLTQTGREQGIRRLMSINLLKRLES
;
A
#
# COMPACT_ATOMS: atom_id res chain seq x y z
N LEU A 1 -9.56 12.08 13.01
CA LEU A 1 -9.19 10.96 13.89
C LEU A 1 -10.22 10.72 14.99
N GLU A 2 -10.58 11.72 15.77
CA GLU A 2 -11.46 11.54 16.95
C GLU A 2 -12.87 11.03 16.56
N LYS A 3 -13.48 11.59 15.52
CA LYS A 3 -14.84 11.23 15.08
C LYS A 3 -14.91 9.82 14.47
N PHE A 4 -13.90 9.45 13.65
CA PHE A 4 -13.94 8.24 12.82
C PHE A 4 -12.92 7.17 13.23
N ASN A 5 -12.26 7.30 14.37
CA ASN A 5 -11.20 6.41 14.87
C ASN A 5 -9.97 6.28 13.94
N GLY A 6 -9.96 6.92 12.80
CA GLY A 6 -8.85 6.89 11.87
C GLY A 6 -8.95 7.97 10.80
N CYS A 7 -7.82 8.17 10.13
CA CYS A 7 -7.69 9.14 9.04
C CYS A 7 -6.59 8.70 8.08
N ILE A 8 -6.79 8.95 6.80
CA ILE A 8 -5.77 8.79 5.77
C ILE A 8 -5.21 10.17 5.42
N LEU A 9 -3.92 10.36 5.64
CA LEU A 9 -3.20 11.55 5.21
C LEU A 9 -2.54 11.29 3.85
N ALA A 10 -3.25 11.63 2.81
CA ALA A 10 -2.92 11.33 1.41
C ALA A 10 -2.28 12.52 0.66
N ASP A 11 -1.63 13.42 1.36
CA ASP A 11 -0.93 14.56 0.77
C ASP A 11 0.08 14.12 -0.30
N SER A 12 0.25 14.90 -1.34
CA SER A 12 1.26 14.63 -2.38
C SER A 12 2.66 14.46 -1.79
N VAL A 13 3.48 13.64 -2.45
CA VAL A 13 4.86 13.41 -2.02
C VAL A 13 5.64 14.72 -1.92
N GLY A 14 6.39 14.89 -0.83
CA GLY A 14 7.19 16.07 -0.55
C GLY A 14 6.43 17.22 0.11
N LEU A 15 5.17 17.02 0.56
CA LEU A 15 4.41 18.02 1.32
C LEU A 15 4.51 17.87 2.84
N GLY A 16 5.50 17.10 3.33
CA GLY A 16 5.77 17.02 4.76
C GLY A 16 4.77 16.14 5.55
N LYS A 17 4.22 15.07 4.98
CA LYS A 17 3.33 14.14 5.70
C LYS A 17 3.88 13.72 7.05
N THR A 18 5.18 13.45 7.14
CA THR A 18 5.86 13.08 8.39
C THR A 18 5.69 14.15 9.46
N PHE A 19 5.91 15.43 9.13
CA PHE A 19 5.75 16.54 10.09
C PHE A 19 4.28 16.73 10.52
N THR A 20 3.34 16.59 9.60
CA THR A 20 1.92 16.59 9.94
C THR A 20 1.59 15.44 10.92
N ALA A 21 2.13 14.26 10.68
CA ALA A 21 1.95 13.12 11.59
C ALA A 21 2.62 13.37 12.94
N LEU A 22 3.82 13.96 13.00
CA LEU A 22 4.51 14.31 14.24
C LEU A 22 3.72 15.34 15.07
N ALA A 23 3.05 16.29 14.42
CA ALA A 23 2.14 17.22 15.12
C ALA A 23 0.96 16.48 15.77
N VAL A 24 0.41 15.45 15.09
CA VAL A 24 -0.62 14.60 15.67
C VAL A 24 -0.04 13.75 16.82
N VAL A 25 1.15 13.17 16.66
CA VAL A 25 1.85 12.45 17.73
C VAL A 25 1.98 13.34 18.97
N LYS A 26 2.46 14.58 18.79
CA LYS A 26 2.61 15.53 19.89
C LYS A 26 1.26 15.88 20.57
N TYR A 27 0.20 15.98 19.80
CA TYR A 27 -1.15 16.21 20.34
C TYR A 27 -1.59 15.08 21.28
N TYR A 28 -1.31 13.80 20.93
CA TYR A 28 -1.63 12.64 21.75
C TYR A 28 -0.69 12.55 22.96
N GLU A 29 0.60 12.75 22.77
CA GLU A 29 1.60 12.72 23.82
C GLU A 29 1.31 13.75 24.94
N ASN A 30 0.93 14.98 24.58
CA ASN A 30 0.52 16.01 25.52
C ASN A 30 -0.73 15.64 26.35
N ARG A 31 -1.41 14.56 25.98
CA ARG A 31 -2.56 13.97 26.71
C ARG A 31 -2.18 12.69 27.43
N ASN A 32 -0.88 12.42 27.60
CA ASN A 32 -0.37 11.19 28.20
C ASN A 32 -0.86 9.91 27.48
N LYS A 33 -0.96 9.97 26.15
CA LYS A 33 -1.38 8.87 25.30
C LYS A 33 -0.17 8.19 24.66
N SER A 34 -0.19 6.86 24.65
CA SER A 34 0.88 6.05 24.05
C SER A 34 0.74 6.01 22.54
N VAL A 35 1.86 6.24 21.84
CA VAL A 35 1.90 6.29 20.38
C VAL A 35 2.88 5.26 19.82
N LEU A 36 2.43 4.50 18.83
CA LEU A 36 3.24 3.60 18.03
C LEU A 36 3.34 4.10 16.60
N VAL A 37 4.55 4.15 16.06
CA VAL A 37 4.80 4.34 14.63
C VAL A 37 5.20 3.01 14.02
N LEU A 38 4.44 2.55 13.05
CA LEU A 38 4.74 1.39 12.21
C LEU A 38 5.24 1.84 10.86
N CYS A 39 6.49 1.52 10.51
CA CYS A 39 7.09 1.93 9.24
C CYS A 39 7.88 0.80 8.58
N PRO A 40 8.22 0.91 7.28
CA PRO A 40 9.25 0.07 6.68
C PRO A 40 10.61 0.28 7.37
N LYS A 41 11.39 -0.79 7.54
CA LYS A 41 12.69 -0.73 8.23
C LYS A 41 13.62 0.36 7.65
N LYS A 42 13.60 0.59 6.36
CA LYS A 42 14.40 1.62 5.67
C LYS A 42 14.05 3.07 6.08
N LEU A 43 12.87 3.29 6.67
CA LEU A 43 12.41 4.61 7.13
C LEU A 43 12.56 4.81 8.65
N ALA A 44 13.04 3.79 9.36
CA ALA A 44 13.16 3.83 10.81
C ALA A 44 14.07 4.95 11.32
N GLU A 45 15.21 5.17 10.67
CA GLU A 45 16.16 6.21 11.05
C GLU A 45 15.52 7.61 10.96
N ASN A 46 14.74 7.87 9.92
CA ASN A 46 14.00 9.12 9.78
C ASN A 46 13.05 9.35 10.98
N TRP A 47 12.27 8.34 11.37
CA TRP A 47 11.38 8.44 12.52
C TRP A 47 12.15 8.51 13.87
N ASN A 48 13.25 7.78 14.04
CA ASN A 48 14.06 7.83 15.24
C ASN A 48 14.72 9.21 15.43
N THR A 49 15.16 9.86 14.34
CA THR A 49 15.77 11.20 14.39
C THR A 49 14.89 12.21 15.12
N TYR A 50 13.59 12.18 14.92
CA TYR A 50 12.68 13.20 15.51
C TYR A 50 12.35 12.98 16.99
N LYS A 51 12.60 11.80 17.54
CA LYS A 51 12.44 11.54 18.98
C LYS A 51 13.75 11.65 19.76
N ASP A 52 14.87 11.56 19.08
CA ASP A 52 16.20 11.58 19.72
C ASP A 52 16.69 13.03 19.93
N ASN A 53 17.50 13.24 20.96
CA ASN A 53 18.06 14.54 21.28
C ASN A 53 19.40 14.74 20.57
N TYR A 54 19.39 14.68 19.23
CA TYR A 54 20.57 14.90 18.40
C TYR A 54 20.55 16.28 17.75
N VAL A 55 21.73 16.78 17.36
CA VAL A 55 21.92 18.09 16.71
C VAL A 55 21.18 18.17 15.37
N ASN A 56 21.01 17.05 14.68
CA ASN A 56 20.30 16.97 13.41
C ASN A 56 18.76 16.85 13.57
N ASN A 57 18.24 16.84 14.79
CA ASN A 57 16.81 16.89 15.02
C ASN A 57 16.30 18.34 15.06
N PRO A 58 15.62 18.83 14.02
CA PRO A 58 15.16 20.22 13.95
C PRO A 58 14.04 20.55 14.95
N ILE A 59 13.41 19.54 15.54
CA ILE A 59 12.30 19.65 16.51
C ILE A 59 12.66 19.01 17.87
N ALA A 60 13.95 18.95 18.20
CA ALA A 60 14.40 18.36 19.48
C ALA A 60 13.77 19.02 20.71
N SER A 61 13.45 20.33 20.64
CA SER A 61 12.75 21.07 21.70
C SER A 61 11.36 20.53 22.04
N ASP A 62 10.71 19.86 21.10
CA ASP A 62 9.38 19.27 21.30
C ASP A 62 9.42 17.99 22.15
N ARG A 63 10.60 17.39 22.31
CA ARG A 63 10.82 16.19 23.15
C ARG A 63 9.80 15.11 22.88
N LEU A 64 9.65 14.74 21.61
CA LEU A 64 8.71 13.71 21.19
C LEU A 64 9.07 12.34 21.77
N ASN A 65 8.03 11.64 22.28
CA ASN A 65 8.16 10.30 22.83
C ASN A 65 7.14 9.37 22.20
N TYR A 66 7.61 8.43 21.38
CA TYR A 66 6.81 7.39 20.71
C TYR A 66 7.68 6.18 20.41
N ASP A 67 7.04 5.04 20.29
CA ASP A 67 7.71 3.81 19.88
C ASP A 67 7.74 3.69 18.34
N VAL A 68 8.85 3.16 17.82
CA VAL A 68 9.00 2.89 16.37
C VAL A 68 9.27 1.41 16.16
N LEU A 69 8.39 0.75 15.43
CA LEU A 69 8.52 -0.65 15.05
C LEU A 69 8.31 -0.83 13.55
N PHE A 70 8.68 -1.99 13.04
CA PHE A 70 8.62 -2.28 11.62
C PHE A 70 7.38 -3.07 11.25
N HIS A 71 6.89 -2.91 10.03
CA HIS A 71 5.80 -3.72 9.51
C HIS A 71 6.07 -5.24 9.62
N THR A 72 7.34 -5.64 9.53
CA THR A 72 7.77 -7.02 9.67
C THR A 72 7.71 -7.55 11.10
N ASP A 73 7.75 -6.67 12.10
CA ASP A 73 7.71 -7.07 13.51
C ASP A 73 6.34 -7.63 13.91
N LEU A 74 5.29 -7.21 13.24
CA LEU A 74 3.94 -7.80 13.39
C LEU A 74 3.95 -9.32 13.16
N SER A 75 4.84 -9.82 12.28
CA SER A 75 4.96 -11.23 11.96
C SER A 75 5.94 -12.00 12.87
N ARG A 76 6.60 -11.31 13.78
CA ARG A 76 7.56 -11.91 14.71
C ARG A 76 6.85 -12.35 15.99
N ASN A 77 7.34 -13.45 16.57
CA ASN A 77 6.84 -13.96 17.84
C ASN A 77 7.70 -13.53 19.04
N GLY A 78 8.75 -12.71 18.80
CA GLY A 78 9.62 -12.20 19.84
C GLY A 78 10.95 -11.67 19.33
N GLY A 79 11.88 -11.39 20.25
CA GLY A 79 13.19 -10.83 19.98
C GLY A 79 13.25 -9.32 20.07
N GLN A 80 14.42 -8.75 19.81
CA GLN A 80 14.66 -7.30 19.87
C GLN A 80 14.35 -6.64 18.53
N SER A 81 13.73 -5.46 18.57
CA SER A 81 13.52 -4.60 17.40
C SER A 81 13.54 -3.14 17.81
N ASN A 82 14.40 -2.35 17.19
CA ASN A 82 14.53 -0.90 17.42
C ASN A 82 14.60 -0.51 18.91
N GLY A 83 15.34 -1.28 19.72
CA GLY A 83 15.49 -1.05 21.17
C GLY A 83 14.36 -1.62 22.04
N LEU A 84 13.33 -2.22 21.47
CA LEU A 84 12.21 -2.81 22.19
C LEU A 84 12.27 -4.34 22.18
N ASP A 85 11.90 -4.96 23.31
CA ASP A 85 11.74 -6.40 23.42
C ASP A 85 10.31 -6.80 23.05
N LEU A 86 10.14 -7.42 21.89
CA LEU A 86 8.83 -7.82 21.35
C LEU A 86 8.12 -8.88 22.21
N ASN A 87 8.86 -9.63 23.07
CA ASN A 87 8.27 -10.61 24.00
C ASN A 87 7.52 -9.91 25.15
N ARG A 88 7.94 -8.70 25.50
CA ARG A 88 7.38 -7.92 26.62
C ARG A 88 6.44 -6.82 26.15
N LEU A 89 6.35 -6.60 24.85
CA LEU A 89 5.55 -5.53 24.28
C LEU A 89 4.05 -5.84 24.38
N ASN A 90 3.30 -4.98 25.02
CA ASN A 90 1.85 -5.01 24.97
C ASN A 90 1.35 -4.23 23.76
N TRP A 91 1.18 -4.94 22.64
CA TRP A 91 0.76 -4.36 21.37
C TRP A 91 -0.61 -3.66 21.40
N GLY A 92 -1.49 -4.04 22.31
CA GLY A 92 -2.81 -3.43 22.48
C GLY A 92 -2.81 -2.15 23.34
N ASN A 93 -1.68 -1.75 23.91
CA ASN A 93 -1.61 -0.62 24.84
C ASN A 93 -1.19 0.71 24.16
N TYR A 94 -1.53 0.87 22.88
CA TYR A 94 -1.30 2.12 22.15
C TYR A 94 -2.61 2.82 21.83
N ASP A 95 -2.71 4.10 22.21
CA ASP A 95 -3.87 4.95 21.93
C ASP A 95 -3.90 5.44 20.47
N LEU A 96 -2.72 5.60 19.86
CA LEU A 96 -2.55 5.99 18.47
C LEU A 96 -1.52 5.09 17.77
N VAL A 97 -1.86 4.61 16.60
CA VAL A 97 -0.93 3.96 15.67
C VAL A 97 -0.81 4.79 14.41
N VAL A 98 0.40 5.25 14.12
CA VAL A 98 0.76 5.91 12.86
C VAL A 98 1.34 4.85 11.94
N ILE A 99 0.74 4.64 10.78
CA ILE A 99 1.20 3.64 9.80
C ILE A 99 1.79 4.36 8.60
N ASP A 100 3.12 4.44 8.55
CA ASP A 100 3.81 4.98 7.39
C ASP A 100 3.85 3.94 6.26
N GLU A 101 3.73 4.39 5.02
CA GLU A 101 3.56 3.53 3.84
C GLU A 101 2.41 2.52 4.01
N SER A 102 1.26 3.01 4.49
CA SER A 102 0.08 2.19 4.84
C SER A 102 -0.48 1.38 3.67
N HIS A 103 -0.11 1.70 2.43
CA HIS A 103 -0.46 0.91 1.26
C HIS A 103 0.07 -0.54 1.32
N ASN A 104 1.05 -0.84 2.19
CA ASN A 104 1.51 -2.21 2.45
C ASN A 104 0.43 -3.09 3.13
N PHE A 105 -0.60 -2.48 3.69
CA PHE A 105 -1.74 -3.15 4.35
C PHE A 105 -3.01 -3.18 3.48
N ARG A 106 -2.95 -2.79 2.22
CA ARG A 106 -4.09 -2.71 1.30
C ARG A 106 -4.80 -4.04 0.99
N ASN A 107 -4.08 -5.17 1.08
CA ASN A 107 -4.61 -6.48 0.66
C ASN A 107 -5.69 -7.03 1.60
N GLY A 108 -5.86 -6.45 2.79
CA GLY A 108 -6.86 -6.88 3.76
C GLY A 108 -6.66 -8.32 4.25
N ILE A 109 -7.75 -8.92 4.70
CA ILE A 109 -7.82 -10.35 5.05
C ILE A 109 -7.95 -11.12 3.74
N GLY A 110 -6.90 -11.82 3.32
CA GLY A 110 -6.86 -12.55 2.06
C GLY A 110 -7.91 -13.68 2.02
N THR A 111 -8.67 -13.75 0.94
CA THR A 111 -9.66 -14.79 0.68
C THR A 111 -9.04 -16.16 0.31
N HIS A 112 -7.73 -16.21 0.06
CA HIS A 112 -7.07 -17.35 -0.58
C HIS A 112 -6.20 -18.23 0.33
N SER A 113 -6.14 -17.97 1.63
CA SER A 113 -5.37 -18.83 2.53
C SER A 113 -6.01 -18.90 3.92
N LYS A 114 -6.67 -19.99 4.20
CA LYS A 114 -7.15 -20.35 5.55
C LYS A 114 -6.01 -20.57 6.57
N THR A 115 -4.74 -20.45 6.16
CA THR A 115 -3.56 -20.86 6.93
C THR A 115 -2.44 -19.83 7.02
N GLN A 116 -2.51 -18.69 6.35
CA GLN A 116 -1.51 -17.65 6.49
C GLN A 116 -2.07 -16.43 7.18
N ASP A 117 -1.74 -16.34 8.45
CA ASP A 117 -1.81 -15.20 9.35
C ASP A 117 -1.03 -14.02 8.71
N ASN A 118 -1.72 -13.16 7.95
CA ASN A 118 -1.08 -12.07 7.24
C ASN A 118 -0.83 -10.86 8.18
N ARG A 119 0.08 -9.96 7.80
CA ARG A 119 0.42 -8.77 8.59
C ARG A 119 -0.79 -7.88 8.88
N TYR A 120 -1.73 -7.79 7.95
CA TYR A 120 -2.96 -7.04 8.12
C TYR A 120 -3.80 -7.61 9.27
N GLN A 121 -4.00 -8.93 9.28
CA GLN A 121 -4.71 -9.64 10.34
C GLN A 121 -4.04 -9.40 11.70
N ARG A 122 -2.71 -9.55 11.75
CA ARG A 122 -1.96 -9.35 13.00
C ARG A 122 -2.01 -7.91 13.49
N LEU A 123 -1.97 -6.92 12.60
CA LEU A 123 -2.18 -5.52 12.96
C LEU A 123 -3.59 -5.32 13.56
N MET A 124 -4.60 -5.86 12.87
CA MET A 124 -5.98 -5.78 13.33
C MET A 124 -6.18 -6.43 14.71
N ASP A 125 -5.70 -7.66 14.90
CA ASP A 125 -5.98 -8.43 16.10
C ASP A 125 -5.08 -8.07 17.29
N LYS A 126 -3.75 -7.86 17.05
CA LYS A 126 -2.79 -7.59 18.13
C LYS A 126 -2.77 -6.13 18.58
N VAL A 127 -3.00 -5.19 17.66
CA VAL A 127 -2.81 -3.77 17.93
C VAL A 127 -4.14 -3.06 18.05
N ILE A 128 -5.02 -3.22 17.06
CA ILE A 128 -6.23 -2.39 16.94
C ILE A 128 -7.35 -2.91 17.83
N ARG A 129 -7.65 -4.22 17.80
CA ARG A 129 -8.75 -4.83 18.56
C ARG A 129 -8.41 -5.19 19.99
N SER A 130 -7.11 -5.30 20.34
CA SER A 130 -6.68 -5.79 21.64
C SER A 130 -6.45 -4.66 22.64
N GLY A 131 -7.30 -4.51 23.62
CA GLY A 131 -7.07 -3.63 24.74
C GLY A 131 -7.74 -2.27 24.63
N VAL A 132 -6.97 -1.19 24.39
CA VAL A 132 -7.48 0.17 24.31
C VAL A 132 -8.11 0.45 22.94
N LYS A 133 -8.98 1.45 22.89
CA LYS A 133 -9.60 1.92 21.64
C LYS A 133 -8.57 2.69 20.79
N THR A 134 -7.77 1.96 20.03
CA THR A 134 -6.64 2.49 19.27
C THR A 134 -7.12 3.28 18.06
N LYS A 135 -6.61 4.49 17.89
CA LYS A 135 -6.84 5.31 16.69
C LYS A 135 -5.75 5.06 15.65
N VAL A 136 -6.09 5.19 14.37
CA VAL A 136 -5.18 4.84 13.27
C VAL A 136 -4.98 6.04 12.35
N LEU A 137 -3.74 6.53 12.25
CA LEU A 137 -3.32 7.51 11.26
C LEU A 137 -2.53 6.82 10.15
N MET A 138 -3.02 6.87 8.93
CA MET A 138 -2.44 6.19 7.79
C MET A 138 -1.76 7.18 6.85
N LEU A 139 -0.50 6.91 6.48
CA LEU A 139 0.32 7.73 5.59
C LEU A 139 0.66 6.92 4.33
N PRO A 140 -0.22 6.82 3.34
CA PRO A 140 0.12 6.15 2.09
C PRO A 140 0.95 7.06 1.18
N ALA A 141 1.81 6.47 0.32
CA ALA A 141 2.42 7.20 -0.79
C ALA A 141 1.36 7.54 -1.84
N THR A 142 0.52 6.55 -2.17
CA THR A 142 -0.63 6.68 -3.07
C THR A 142 -1.82 5.96 -2.42
N PRO A 143 -2.92 6.66 -2.11
CA PRO A 143 -4.04 6.05 -1.37
C PRO A 143 -4.80 5.01 -2.19
N VAL A 144 -4.86 5.19 -3.50
CA VAL A 144 -5.51 4.27 -4.46
C VAL A 144 -4.52 3.97 -5.59
N ASN A 145 -4.20 2.68 -5.79
CA ASN A 145 -3.41 2.28 -6.95
C ASN A 145 -4.32 1.82 -8.10
N ASN A 146 -4.95 0.64 -7.96
CA ASN A 146 -5.73 0.04 -9.05
C ASN A 146 -7.16 -0.32 -8.66
N ARG A 147 -7.47 -0.33 -7.35
CA ARG A 147 -8.78 -0.78 -6.86
C ARG A 147 -9.22 0.03 -5.65
N PHE A 148 -10.48 0.42 -5.60
CA PHE A 148 -11.05 1.05 -4.42
C PHE A 148 -11.14 0.11 -3.21
N VAL A 149 -11.12 -1.20 -3.43
CA VAL A 149 -10.99 -2.20 -2.36
C VAL A 149 -9.71 -1.99 -1.54
N ASP A 150 -8.61 -1.53 -2.15
CA ASP A 150 -7.35 -1.24 -1.44
C ASP A 150 -7.56 -0.12 -0.41
N LEU A 151 -8.30 0.91 -0.77
CA LEU A 151 -8.68 2.01 0.12
C LEU A 151 -9.64 1.54 1.22
N LYS A 152 -10.66 0.76 0.85
CA LYS A 152 -11.59 0.15 1.81
C LYS A 152 -10.86 -0.67 2.87
N ASN A 153 -9.92 -1.52 2.47
CA ASN A 153 -9.15 -2.34 3.41
C ASN A 153 -8.29 -1.48 4.35
N GLN A 154 -7.71 -0.39 3.86
CA GLN A 154 -6.98 0.54 4.73
C GLN A 154 -7.96 1.21 5.72
N LEU A 155 -9.10 1.72 5.26
CA LEU A 155 -10.10 2.32 6.13
C LEU A 155 -10.66 1.34 7.16
N ALA A 156 -10.78 0.06 6.82
CA ALA A 156 -11.24 -0.98 7.75
C ALA A 156 -10.37 -1.10 9.02
N LEU A 157 -9.11 -0.66 8.97
CA LEU A 157 -8.27 -0.55 10.17
C LEU A 157 -8.83 0.48 11.17
N ALA A 158 -9.44 1.56 10.70
CA ALA A 158 -9.98 2.60 11.55
C ALA A 158 -11.25 2.18 12.30
N TYR A 159 -12.09 1.36 11.67
CA TYR A 159 -13.35 0.89 12.26
C TYR A 159 -13.33 -0.59 12.65
N GLU A 160 -12.13 -1.14 12.85
CA GLU A 160 -11.92 -2.52 13.34
C GLU A 160 -12.56 -3.61 12.45
N GLY A 161 -12.83 -3.26 11.19
CA GLY A 161 -13.54 -4.11 10.23
C GLY A 161 -15.07 -4.12 10.38
N ASN A 162 -15.65 -3.35 11.33
CA ASN A 162 -17.09 -3.18 11.49
C ASN A 162 -17.56 -1.89 10.83
N SER A 163 -18.14 -1.97 9.63
CA SER A 163 -18.59 -0.82 8.85
C SER A 163 -19.75 -0.05 9.50
N GLU A 164 -20.58 -0.68 10.33
CA GLU A 164 -21.69 -0.04 11.04
C GLU A 164 -21.22 1.18 11.85
N PHE A 165 -20.01 1.11 12.41
CA PHE A 165 -19.41 2.24 13.13
C PHE A 165 -19.24 3.49 12.26
N LEU A 166 -18.90 3.33 10.99
CA LEU A 166 -18.80 4.46 10.04
C LEU A 166 -20.19 4.86 9.53
N ASP A 167 -21.06 3.88 9.22
CA ASP A 167 -22.38 4.13 8.69
C ASP A 167 -23.22 5.03 9.63
N GLU A 168 -23.10 4.85 10.93
CA GLU A 168 -23.77 5.69 11.94
C GLU A 168 -23.23 7.12 12.01
N ARG A 169 -22.01 7.39 11.53
CA ARG A 169 -21.32 8.68 11.67
C ARG A 169 -21.20 9.47 10.37
N LEU A 170 -21.45 8.82 9.27
CA LEU A 170 -21.47 9.43 7.95
C LEU A 170 -22.88 9.92 7.63
N ASN A 171 -22.98 11.02 6.90
CA ASN A 171 -24.26 11.53 6.38
C ASN A 171 -24.51 10.98 4.97
N THR A 172 -24.31 9.67 4.77
CA THR A 172 -24.49 9.01 3.48
C THR A 172 -25.84 8.30 3.42
N SER A 173 -26.39 8.21 2.24
CA SER A 173 -27.65 7.48 2.01
C SER A 173 -27.44 5.96 1.95
N LYS A 174 -26.22 5.52 1.71
CA LYS A 174 -25.81 4.13 1.54
C LYS A 174 -24.79 3.75 2.60
N ASN A 175 -24.71 2.45 2.90
CA ASN A 175 -23.66 1.92 3.77
C ASN A 175 -22.28 1.90 3.06
N VAL A 176 -21.21 1.88 3.82
CA VAL A 176 -19.82 1.92 3.32
C VAL A 176 -19.53 0.81 2.34
N GLU A 177 -20.07 -0.40 2.57
CA GLU A 177 -19.87 -1.55 1.69
C GLU A 177 -20.45 -1.30 0.29
N ASP A 178 -21.66 -0.79 0.22
CA ASP A 178 -22.33 -0.50 -1.06
C ASP A 178 -21.70 0.69 -1.76
N ILE A 179 -21.24 1.71 -1.03
CA ILE A 179 -20.50 2.85 -1.59
C ILE A 179 -19.26 2.34 -2.32
N PHE A 180 -18.42 1.53 -1.68
CA PHE A 180 -17.21 0.99 -2.32
C PHE A 180 -17.51 0.04 -3.48
N LYS A 181 -18.56 -0.76 -3.39
CA LYS A 181 -18.99 -1.67 -4.45
C LYS A 181 -19.42 -0.91 -5.70
N GLN A 182 -20.21 0.18 -5.52
CA GLN A 182 -20.64 1.02 -6.62
C GLN A 182 -19.47 1.80 -7.23
N ALA A 183 -18.59 2.38 -6.40
CA ALA A 183 -17.40 3.08 -6.88
C ALA A 183 -16.50 2.14 -7.70
N GLN A 184 -16.29 0.89 -7.25
CA GLN A 184 -15.49 -0.09 -8.00
C GLN A 184 -16.17 -0.47 -9.33
N LYS A 185 -17.50 -0.59 -9.35
CA LYS A 185 -18.26 -0.85 -10.59
C LYS A 185 -18.12 0.32 -11.59
N ALA A 186 -18.22 1.55 -11.11
CA ALA A 186 -18.01 2.76 -11.92
C ALA A 186 -16.58 2.81 -12.47
N PHE A 187 -15.57 2.55 -11.65
CA PHE A 187 -14.18 2.50 -12.08
C PHE A 187 -13.93 1.41 -13.13
N ASN A 188 -14.50 0.23 -12.95
CA ASN A 188 -14.37 -0.87 -13.91
C ASN A 188 -15.04 -0.55 -15.26
N ALA A 189 -16.16 0.17 -15.23
CA ALA A 189 -16.81 0.63 -16.45
C ALA A 189 -15.95 1.69 -17.16
N TRP A 190 -15.45 2.68 -16.42
CA TRP A 190 -14.58 3.72 -16.95
C TRP A 190 -13.28 3.15 -17.53
N SER A 191 -12.68 2.15 -16.87
CA SER A 191 -11.43 1.53 -17.33
C SER A 191 -11.56 0.78 -18.68
N LYS A 192 -12.79 0.44 -19.10
CA LYS A 192 -13.08 -0.21 -20.38
C LYS A 192 -13.35 0.76 -21.51
N LEU A 193 -13.50 2.06 -21.22
CA LEU A 193 -13.70 3.08 -22.24
C LEU A 193 -12.46 3.20 -23.15
N PRO A 194 -12.63 3.68 -24.39
CA PRO A 194 -11.52 4.06 -25.26
C PRO A 194 -10.58 5.05 -24.58
N GLN A 195 -9.29 5.04 -24.95
CA GLN A 195 -8.28 5.88 -24.29
C GLN A 195 -8.61 7.37 -24.34
N GLU A 196 -9.27 7.83 -25.40
CA GLU A 196 -9.68 9.22 -25.61
C GLU A 196 -10.79 9.67 -24.64
N GLU A 197 -11.68 8.76 -24.24
CA GLU A 197 -12.78 9.01 -23.32
C GLU A 197 -12.42 8.78 -21.85
N ARG A 198 -11.28 8.14 -21.57
CA ARG A 198 -10.80 7.89 -20.20
C ARG A 198 -10.22 9.13 -19.55
N THR A 199 -11.05 10.15 -19.37
CA THR A 199 -10.70 11.37 -18.66
C THR A 199 -11.05 11.27 -17.17
N THR A 200 -10.35 12.04 -16.33
CA THR A 200 -10.65 12.14 -14.89
C THR A 200 -12.06 12.68 -14.68
N ASP A 201 -12.50 13.65 -15.49
CA ASP A 201 -13.84 14.23 -15.39
C ASP A 201 -14.93 13.20 -15.69
N ALA A 202 -14.71 12.31 -16.66
CA ALA A 202 -15.64 11.22 -16.98
C ALA A 202 -15.79 10.26 -15.78
N LEU A 203 -14.67 9.92 -15.09
CA LEU A 203 -14.73 9.10 -13.90
C LEU A 203 -15.47 9.81 -12.75
N LEU A 204 -15.13 11.06 -12.47
CA LEU A 204 -15.74 11.83 -11.37
C LEU A 204 -17.27 11.96 -11.54
N ARG A 205 -17.76 12.10 -12.77
CA ARG A 205 -19.21 12.15 -13.05
C ARG A 205 -19.94 10.82 -12.83
N THR A 206 -19.22 9.70 -12.85
CA THR A 206 -19.82 8.37 -12.64
C THR A 206 -19.77 7.92 -11.18
N LEU A 207 -18.95 8.58 -10.35
CA LEU A 207 -18.89 8.31 -8.92
C LEU A 207 -20.05 9.00 -8.19
N ASP A 208 -20.59 8.30 -7.19
CA ASP A 208 -21.71 8.79 -6.39
C ASP A 208 -21.26 9.86 -5.38
N PHE A 209 -22.18 10.75 -5.02
CA PHE A 209 -21.98 11.76 -3.99
C PHE A 209 -21.57 11.14 -2.65
N ASP A 210 -22.20 10.04 -2.24
CA ASP A 210 -21.87 9.32 -1.01
C ASP A 210 -20.40 8.87 -0.94
N PHE A 211 -19.78 8.56 -2.10
CA PHE A 211 -18.36 8.22 -2.14
C PHE A 211 -17.45 9.42 -1.83
N PHE A 212 -17.81 10.61 -2.31
CA PHE A 212 -17.07 11.84 -2.00
C PHE A 212 -17.24 12.24 -0.54
N GLU A 213 -18.46 12.16 0.00
CA GLU A 213 -18.75 12.42 1.42
C GLU A 213 -17.94 11.49 2.34
N LEU A 214 -17.86 10.21 2.00
CA LEU A 214 -17.01 9.25 2.70
C LEU A 214 -15.53 9.69 2.66
N LEU A 215 -15.01 10.01 1.47
CA LEU A 215 -13.60 10.39 1.32
C LEU A 215 -13.28 11.67 2.09
N ASP A 216 -14.09 12.70 1.99
CA ASP A 216 -13.88 13.98 2.67
C ASP A 216 -13.92 13.81 4.20
N SER A 217 -14.70 12.86 4.69
CA SER A 217 -14.81 12.58 6.12
C SER A 217 -13.57 11.89 6.70
N VAL A 218 -12.91 11.01 5.94
CA VAL A 218 -11.85 10.13 6.47
C VAL A 218 -10.47 10.37 5.83
N THR A 219 -10.37 11.27 4.84
CA THR A 219 -9.14 11.50 4.10
C THR A 219 -8.76 12.97 4.08
N ILE A 220 -7.49 13.27 4.28
CA ILE A 220 -6.89 14.57 4.04
C ILE A 220 -5.94 14.43 2.87
N ALA A 221 -6.21 15.13 1.76
CA ALA A 221 -5.41 15.06 0.55
C ALA A 221 -5.14 16.47 -0.01
N ARG A 222 -3.91 16.92 0.11
CA ARG A 222 -3.47 18.20 -0.42
C ARG A 222 -2.49 17.99 -1.56
N SER A 223 -2.62 18.78 -2.61
CA SER A 223 -1.67 18.85 -3.70
C SER A 223 -0.91 20.20 -3.64
N ARG A 224 0.22 20.30 -4.35
CA ARG A 224 0.95 21.58 -4.46
C ARG A 224 0.06 22.70 -4.99
N LYS A 225 -0.74 22.42 -6.03
CA LYS A 225 -1.72 23.37 -6.58
C LYS A 225 -2.77 23.81 -5.55
N HIS A 226 -3.20 22.88 -4.70
CA HIS A 226 -4.13 23.18 -3.62
C HIS A 226 -3.49 24.14 -2.61
N ILE A 227 -2.24 23.88 -2.23
CA ILE A 227 -1.50 24.74 -1.29
C ILE A 227 -1.29 26.14 -1.90
N GLU A 228 -0.83 26.24 -3.14
CA GLU A 228 -0.64 27.53 -3.83
C GLU A 228 -1.93 28.35 -3.93
N LYS A 229 -3.07 27.69 -4.05
CA LYS A 229 -4.37 28.38 -4.22
C LYS A 229 -4.98 28.85 -2.90
N TYR A 230 -4.82 28.07 -1.81
CA TYR A 230 -5.59 28.27 -0.58
C TYR A 230 -4.76 28.60 0.65
N TYR A 231 -3.43 28.51 0.57
CA TYR A 231 -2.53 28.82 1.69
C TYR A 231 -1.66 30.00 1.35
N ASP A 232 -1.25 30.77 2.39
CA ASP A 232 -0.24 31.80 2.21
C ASP A 232 1.13 31.15 1.98
N THR A 233 1.69 31.37 0.80
CA THR A 233 2.98 30.79 0.39
C THR A 233 4.14 31.77 0.50
N ASN A 234 3.93 32.97 1.08
CA ASN A 234 4.97 33.98 1.18
C ASN A 234 6.19 33.50 1.97
N GLU A 235 5.97 32.72 3.04
CA GLU A 235 7.06 32.16 3.85
C GLU A 235 7.67 30.88 3.24
N ILE A 236 6.89 30.12 2.48
CA ILE A 236 7.29 28.84 1.92
C ILE A 236 8.02 29.04 0.57
N GLY A 237 7.72 30.13 -0.13
CA GLY A 237 8.16 30.38 -1.49
C GLY A 237 7.34 29.62 -2.54
N LYS A 238 7.74 29.75 -3.80
CA LYS A 238 7.07 29.07 -4.92
C LYS A 238 7.57 27.64 -5.08
N PHE A 239 6.65 26.72 -5.29
CA PHE A 239 7.03 25.35 -5.66
C PHE A 239 7.75 25.32 -7.00
N PRO A 240 8.76 24.43 -7.19
CA PRO A 240 9.42 24.27 -8.47
C PRO A 240 8.43 23.88 -9.56
N GLU A 241 8.56 24.50 -10.73
CA GLU A 241 7.75 24.14 -11.89
C GLU A 241 8.09 22.72 -12.36
N ARG A 242 7.04 21.93 -12.61
CA ARG A 242 7.21 20.60 -13.19
C ARG A 242 7.28 20.70 -14.70
N LEU A 243 8.44 20.51 -15.25
CA LEU A 243 8.63 20.35 -16.69
C LEU A 243 8.01 19.01 -17.15
N LYS A 244 7.63 18.96 -18.43
CA LYS A 244 7.18 17.72 -19.04
C LYS A 244 8.33 16.71 -19.01
N PRO A 245 8.10 15.42 -18.64
CA PRO A 245 9.15 14.43 -18.66
C PRO A 245 9.64 14.21 -20.09
N ILE A 246 10.96 14.23 -20.26
CA ILE A 246 11.61 13.90 -21.52
C ILE A 246 11.89 12.39 -21.47
N SER A 247 11.14 11.61 -22.26
CA SER A 247 11.39 10.19 -22.38
C SER A 247 12.52 9.97 -23.39
N LYS A 248 13.64 9.44 -22.91
CA LYS A 248 14.76 9.01 -23.77
C LYS A 248 14.82 7.49 -23.75
N ARG A 249 15.00 6.88 -24.91
CA ARG A 249 15.25 5.45 -25.08
C ARG A 249 16.66 5.27 -25.66
N PRO A 250 17.69 5.32 -24.81
CA PRO A 250 19.06 5.14 -25.29
C PRO A 250 19.24 3.73 -25.84
N CYS A 251 20.06 3.58 -26.87
CA CYS A 251 20.55 2.27 -27.29
C CYS A 251 21.48 1.73 -26.19
N LEU A 252 21.50 0.40 -26.00
CA LEU A 252 22.38 -0.26 -25.02
C LEU A 252 23.85 -0.05 -25.35
N THR A 253 24.18 0.14 -26.65
CA THR A 253 25.53 0.37 -27.12
C THR A 253 25.48 1.08 -28.46
N ASP A 254 26.50 1.91 -28.71
CA ASP A 254 26.73 2.55 -30.01
C ASP A 254 27.59 1.69 -30.95
N LEU A 255 27.99 0.48 -30.54
CA LEU A 255 28.75 -0.44 -31.33
C LEU A 255 27.86 -1.14 -32.38
N ASN A 256 28.15 -0.96 -33.65
CA ASN A 256 27.36 -1.49 -34.76
C ASN A 256 27.23 -3.03 -34.80
N ASN A 257 28.09 -3.75 -34.08
CA ASN A 257 28.11 -5.22 -34.02
C ASN A 257 27.64 -5.78 -32.67
N ALA A 258 27.11 -4.96 -31.77
CA ALA A 258 26.63 -5.43 -30.49
C ALA A 258 25.11 -5.69 -30.54
N ILE A 259 24.70 -6.73 -29.84
CA ILE A 259 23.30 -7.13 -29.73
C ILE A 259 22.49 -5.97 -29.10
N ASN A 260 21.44 -5.52 -29.78
CA ASN A 260 20.59 -4.47 -29.29
C ASN A 260 19.48 -5.04 -28.36
N TYR A 261 18.77 -4.15 -27.66
CA TYR A 261 17.73 -4.56 -26.71
C TYR A 261 16.61 -5.39 -27.35
N ASN A 262 16.23 -5.05 -28.57
CA ASN A 262 15.17 -5.78 -29.30
C ASN A 262 15.61 -7.20 -29.64
N GLU A 263 16.86 -7.38 -30.06
CA GLU A 263 17.43 -8.70 -30.35
C GLU A 263 17.51 -9.55 -29.06
N ILE A 264 17.93 -8.96 -27.94
CA ILE A 264 17.94 -9.65 -26.64
C ILE A 264 16.51 -10.05 -26.25
N TYR A 265 15.55 -9.14 -26.43
CA TYR A 265 14.16 -9.41 -26.17
C TYR A 265 13.64 -10.57 -27.01
N GLU A 266 13.90 -10.58 -28.33
CA GLU A 266 13.50 -11.64 -29.23
C GLU A 266 14.13 -12.98 -28.87
N GLN A 267 15.41 -13.00 -28.53
CA GLN A 267 16.11 -14.21 -28.07
C GLN A 267 15.52 -14.72 -26.74
N LEU A 268 15.22 -13.85 -25.78
CA LEU A 268 14.57 -14.24 -24.52
C LEU A 268 13.16 -14.81 -24.74
N MET A 269 12.42 -14.25 -25.70
CA MET A 269 11.08 -14.76 -26.02
C MET A 269 11.12 -16.14 -26.71
N GLN A 270 12.22 -16.48 -27.39
CA GLN A 270 12.44 -17.80 -28.00
C GLN A 270 12.84 -18.87 -26.97
N LEU A 271 13.29 -18.48 -25.77
CA LEU A 271 13.66 -19.44 -24.73
C LEU A 271 12.48 -20.28 -24.31
N SER A 272 12.60 -21.58 -24.47
CA SER A 272 11.57 -22.53 -24.07
C SER A 272 11.41 -22.63 -22.54
N LEU A 273 12.46 -22.26 -21.77
CA LEU A 273 12.50 -22.34 -20.32
C LEU A 273 11.98 -23.70 -19.79
N CYS A 274 12.50 -24.78 -20.39
CA CYS A 274 12.00 -26.15 -20.24
C CYS A 274 11.93 -26.63 -18.78
N VAL A 275 12.82 -26.15 -17.92
CA VAL A 275 12.83 -26.45 -16.47
C VAL A 275 11.53 -26.05 -15.79
N TYR A 276 10.86 -25.01 -16.29
CA TYR A 276 9.61 -24.50 -15.72
C TYR A 276 8.35 -25.04 -16.42
N ALA A 277 8.51 -25.78 -17.52
CA ALA A 277 7.39 -26.37 -18.25
C ALA A 277 7.72 -27.80 -18.69
N PRO A 278 8.02 -28.72 -17.74
CA PRO A 278 8.40 -30.09 -18.05
C PRO A 278 7.30 -30.87 -18.79
N SER A 279 6.04 -30.51 -18.62
CA SER A 279 4.92 -31.14 -19.32
C SER A 279 5.03 -31.07 -20.86
N ASN A 280 5.70 -30.05 -21.39
CA ASN A 280 5.92 -29.92 -22.85
C ASN A 280 6.88 -30.96 -23.45
N TYR A 281 7.63 -31.65 -22.60
CA TYR A 281 8.67 -32.62 -22.98
C TYR A 281 8.31 -34.07 -22.60
N ILE A 282 7.10 -34.28 -22.11
CA ILE A 282 6.57 -35.60 -21.75
C ILE A 282 5.85 -36.17 -22.97
N PHE A 283 6.15 -37.44 -23.29
CA PHE A 283 5.44 -38.12 -24.37
C PHE A 283 3.92 -38.12 -24.14
N PRO A 284 3.11 -37.92 -25.19
CA PRO A 284 1.66 -37.87 -25.08
C PRO A 284 1.04 -39.05 -24.33
N SER A 285 1.61 -40.26 -24.52
CA SER A 285 1.19 -41.50 -23.86
C SER A 285 1.38 -41.46 -22.32
N LYS A 286 2.27 -40.62 -21.80
CA LYS A 286 2.56 -40.53 -20.35
C LYS A 286 2.03 -39.21 -19.75
N LEU A 287 1.54 -38.30 -20.57
CA LEU A 287 1.08 -36.99 -20.11
C LEU A 287 -0.12 -37.10 -19.18
N GLN A 288 -1.02 -38.04 -19.44
CA GLN A 288 -2.21 -38.26 -18.58
C GLN A 288 -1.79 -38.71 -17.21
N LYS A 289 -0.89 -39.70 -17.11
CA LYS A 289 -0.33 -40.18 -15.83
C LYS A 289 0.38 -39.05 -15.06
N TYR A 290 1.11 -38.17 -15.77
CA TYR A 290 1.75 -37.00 -15.15
C TYR A 290 0.72 -36.03 -14.56
N LYS A 291 -0.39 -35.77 -15.26
CA LYS A 291 -1.47 -34.92 -14.78
C LYS A 291 -2.16 -35.52 -13.55
N GLU A 292 -2.35 -36.83 -13.51
CA GLU A 292 -2.98 -37.55 -12.38
C GLU A 292 -2.10 -37.54 -11.13
N LEU A 293 -0.78 -37.73 -11.27
CA LEU A 293 0.18 -37.72 -10.15
C LEU A 293 0.30 -36.36 -9.48
N THR A 294 -0.03 -35.26 -10.19
CA THR A 294 0.13 -33.89 -9.72
C THR A 294 -1.18 -33.22 -9.33
N HIS A 295 -2.30 -33.97 -9.36
CA HIS A 295 -3.62 -33.48 -8.99
C HIS A 295 -3.78 -33.47 -7.46
N ASN A 296 -3.57 -32.32 -6.83
CA ASN A 296 -4.03 -32.09 -5.45
C ASN A 296 -5.52 -31.78 -5.46
N LYS A 297 -6.32 -32.60 -4.78
CA LYS A 297 -7.77 -32.40 -4.61
C LYS A 297 -8.01 -31.03 -3.96
N GLY A 298 -8.58 -30.09 -4.70
CA GLY A 298 -9.00 -28.76 -4.20
C GLY A 298 -8.42 -27.55 -4.91
N GLU A 299 -7.60 -27.70 -5.96
CA GLU A 299 -7.01 -26.59 -6.68
C GLU A 299 -7.63 -26.38 -8.08
N ASN A 300 -8.05 -25.12 -8.35
CA ASN A 300 -8.71 -24.75 -9.61
C ASN A 300 -7.77 -24.65 -10.83
N LEU A 301 -6.45 -24.84 -10.65
CA LEU A 301 -5.45 -24.72 -11.71
C LEU A 301 -4.85 -26.08 -12.05
N THR A 302 -4.87 -26.44 -13.32
CA THR A 302 -4.18 -27.64 -13.82
C THR A 302 -2.65 -27.47 -13.69
N GLN A 303 -1.93 -28.58 -13.54
CA GLN A 303 -0.46 -28.57 -13.45
C GLN A 303 0.17 -27.89 -14.66
N THR A 304 -0.31 -28.20 -15.88
CA THR A 304 0.13 -27.55 -17.12
C THR A 304 -0.13 -26.03 -17.10
N GLY A 305 -1.23 -25.57 -16.55
CA GLY A 305 -1.52 -24.15 -16.38
C GLY A 305 -0.56 -23.45 -15.41
N ARG A 306 -0.18 -24.13 -14.32
CA ARG A 306 0.82 -23.62 -13.37
C ARG A 306 2.20 -23.50 -14.01
N GLU A 307 2.65 -24.53 -14.71
CA GLU A 307 3.92 -24.54 -15.41
C GLU A 307 4.01 -23.42 -16.44
N GLN A 308 2.96 -23.20 -17.23
CA GLN A 308 2.89 -22.09 -18.17
C GLN A 308 2.91 -20.73 -17.45
N GLY A 309 2.22 -20.61 -16.32
CA GLY A 309 2.23 -19.40 -15.47
C GLY A 309 3.61 -19.10 -14.92
N ILE A 310 4.33 -20.11 -14.40
CA ILE A 310 5.69 -19.96 -13.87
C ILE A 310 6.67 -19.60 -15.00
N ARG A 311 6.58 -20.28 -16.16
CA ARG A 311 7.39 -19.96 -17.34
C ARG A 311 7.22 -18.50 -17.74
N ARG A 312 5.99 -18.02 -17.85
CA ARG A 312 5.69 -16.63 -18.20
C ARG A 312 6.22 -15.64 -17.15
N LEU A 313 6.09 -15.97 -15.88
CA LEU A 313 6.64 -15.17 -14.79
C LEU A 313 8.16 -15.06 -14.85
N MET A 314 8.85 -16.16 -15.16
CA MET A 314 10.30 -16.17 -15.30
C MET A 314 10.78 -15.38 -16.51
N SER A 315 10.07 -15.45 -17.65
CA SER A 315 10.36 -14.60 -18.81
C SER A 315 10.24 -13.11 -18.45
N ILE A 316 9.19 -12.72 -17.74
CA ILE A 316 8.99 -11.33 -17.27
C ILE A 316 10.11 -10.91 -16.30
N ASN A 317 10.53 -11.79 -15.40
CA ASN A 317 11.61 -11.49 -14.45
C ASN A 317 12.96 -11.29 -15.14
N LEU A 318 13.26 -12.08 -16.18
CA LEU A 318 14.47 -11.91 -16.99
C LEU A 318 14.45 -10.56 -17.72
N LEU A 319 13.31 -10.18 -18.33
CA LEU A 319 13.14 -8.87 -18.98
C LEU A 319 13.31 -7.71 -17.99
N LYS A 320 12.71 -7.81 -16.80
CA LYS A 320 12.88 -6.77 -15.76
C LYS A 320 14.32 -6.62 -15.28
N ARG A 321 15.10 -7.68 -15.26
CA ARG A 321 16.53 -7.60 -14.92
C ARG A 321 17.37 -6.95 -16.02
N LEU A 322 16.93 -7.02 -17.27
CA LEU A 322 17.55 -6.28 -18.36
C LEU A 322 17.26 -4.79 -18.33
N GLU A 323 16.10 -4.39 -17.77
CA GLU A 323 15.70 -2.99 -17.66
C GLU A 323 16.36 -2.29 -16.46
N SER A 324 16.82 -3.03 -15.47
CA SER A 324 17.45 -2.50 -14.24
C SER A 324 18.97 -2.40 -14.39
#